data_9c73f9b65290d71eca0f63ecdb8482d6
#
_entry.id   9c73f9b65290d71eca0f63ecdb8482d6
#
_cell.length_a   1.000
_cell.length_b   1.000
_cell.length_c   1.000
_cell.angle_alpha   90.00
_cell.angle_beta   90.00
_cell.angle_gamma   90.00
#
_symmetry.space_group_name_H-M   'P 1'
#
loop_
_entity.id
_entity.type
_entity.pdbx_description
1 polymer ?
#
loop_
_entity_poly.entity_id
_entity_poly.type
_entity_poly.pdbx_seq_one_letter_code
_entity_poly.pdbx_strand_id
1 'polypeptide(L)'
;MSEFFEAIWHGEGIGDGGDLEEALQAYLAVKPKDGNWVEACGVQGADPKVERFASFDAYLDNVDPLESIAVTPQMIADAIALLPS
;
A
#
# COMPACT_ATOMS: atom_id res chain seq x y z
N MET A 1 2.18 19.74 6.86
CA MET A 1 3.02 18.53 6.87
C MET A 1 2.30 17.43 6.12
N SER A 2 3.07 16.66 5.37
CA SER A 2 2.50 15.58 4.57
C SER A 2 2.19 14.37 5.44
N GLU A 3 1.08 13.72 5.17
CA GLU A 3 0.79 12.43 5.77
C GLU A 3 1.75 11.39 5.24
N PHE A 4 1.90 10.30 5.97
CA PHE A 4 2.76 9.19 5.60
C PHE A 4 1.90 7.93 5.43
N PHE A 5 2.09 7.22 4.33
CA PHE A 5 1.33 6.01 4.00
C PHE A 5 2.31 4.85 3.83
N GLU A 6 2.03 3.73 4.47
CA GLU A 6 2.85 2.52 4.33
C GLU A 6 2.01 1.39 3.74
N ALA A 7 2.53 0.78 2.67
CA ALA A 7 1.89 -0.39 2.07
C ALA A 7 2.35 -1.65 2.78
N ILE A 8 1.40 -2.50 3.15
CA ILE A 8 1.64 -3.74 3.89
C ILE A 8 1.25 -4.93 3.01
N TRP A 9 2.08 -5.97 3.01
CA TRP A 9 1.86 -7.21 2.27
C TRP A 9 2.37 -8.37 3.11
N HIS A 10 1.50 -9.34 3.40
CA HIS A 10 1.83 -10.48 4.27
C HIS A 10 2.40 -10.04 5.62
N GLY A 11 1.86 -8.95 6.16
CA GLY A 11 2.27 -8.44 7.46
C GLY A 11 3.55 -7.62 7.45
N GLU A 12 4.17 -7.42 6.28
CA GLU A 12 5.42 -6.68 6.16
C GLU A 12 5.23 -5.39 5.37
N GLY A 13 5.92 -4.32 5.78
CA GLY A 13 5.94 -3.08 5.01
C GLY A 13 6.78 -3.26 3.76
N ILE A 14 6.19 -3.01 2.59
CA ILE A 14 6.86 -3.20 1.30
C ILE A 14 7.21 -1.88 0.62
N GLY A 15 6.73 -0.77 1.15
CA GLY A 15 7.03 0.55 0.61
C GLY A 15 6.14 1.59 1.24
N ASP A 16 6.39 2.84 0.91
CA ASP A 16 5.65 3.95 1.48
C ASP A 16 5.46 5.07 0.44
N GLY A 17 4.70 6.07 0.82
CA GLY A 17 4.46 7.22 -0.04
C GLY A 17 3.80 8.35 0.71
N GLY A 18 3.70 9.50 0.07
CA GLY A 18 3.05 10.68 0.60
C GLY A 18 1.54 10.71 0.39
N ASP A 19 1.00 9.77 -0.38
CA ASP A 19 -0.43 9.62 -0.58
C ASP A 19 -0.77 8.14 -0.85
N LEU A 20 -2.06 7.85 -0.94
CA LEU A 20 -2.53 6.48 -1.10
C LEU A 20 -2.07 5.87 -2.43
N GLU A 21 -2.16 6.60 -3.52
CA GLU A 21 -1.75 6.10 -4.84
C GLU A 21 -0.28 5.74 -4.87
N GLU A 22 0.57 6.58 -4.29
CA GLU A 22 2.01 6.32 -4.24
C GLU A 22 2.32 5.08 -3.41
N ALA A 23 1.65 4.91 -2.28
CA ALA A 23 1.81 3.71 -1.45
C ALA A 23 1.34 2.46 -2.19
N LEU A 24 0.23 2.54 -2.92
CA LEU A 24 -0.29 1.40 -3.69
C LEU A 24 0.68 0.96 -4.78
N GLN A 25 1.44 1.89 -5.34
CA GLN A 25 2.43 1.58 -6.37
C GLN A 25 3.58 0.70 -5.83
N ALA A 26 3.78 0.66 -4.51
CA ALA A 26 4.77 -0.20 -3.89
C ALA A 26 4.50 -1.69 -4.15
N TYR A 27 3.25 -2.06 -4.40
CA TYR A 27 2.91 -3.46 -4.70
C TYR A 27 3.56 -3.95 -6.00
N LEU A 28 3.95 -3.05 -6.89
CA LEU A 28 4.66 -3.42 -8.12
C LEU A 28 6.04 -4.02 -7.84
N ALA A 29 6.62 -3.78 -6.66
CA ALA A 29 7.87 -4.41 -6.26
C ALA A 29 7.68 -5.90 -5.94
N VAL A 30 6.44 -6.31 -5.64
CA VAL A 30 6.10 -7.68 -5.26
C VAL A 30 5.63 -8.48 -6.47
N LYS A 31 4.87 -7.83 -7.35
CA LYS A 31 4.31 -8.46 -8.55
C LYS A 31 4.32 -7.46 -9.71
N PRO A 32 4.53 -7.93 -10.95
CA PRO A 32 4.47 -7.03 -12.11
C PRO A 32 3.05 -6.49 -12.30
N LYS A 33 2.94 -5.36 -13.01
CA LYS A 33 1.67 -4.68 -13.21
C LYS A 33 0.63 -5.51 -13.97
N ASP A 34 1.08 -6.51 -14.73
CA ASP A 34 0.20 -7.44 -15.45
C ASP A 34 -0.06 -8.72 -14.66
N GLY A 35 0.36 -8.76 -13.39
CA GLY A 35 0.13 -9.91 -12.52
C GLY A 35 -1.35 -10.05 -12.15
N ASN A 36 -1.72 -11.25 -11.72
CA ASN A 36 -3.09 -11.51 -11.28
C ASN A 36 -3.29 -11.05 -9.84
N TRP A 37 -3.66 -9.79 -9.68
CA TRP A 37 -3.85 -9.20 -8.36
C TRP A 37 -5.08 -9.74 -7.63
N VAL A 38 -6.10 -10.19 -8.37
CA VAL A 38 -7.29 -10.82 -7.77
C VAL A 38 -6.87 -12.07 -7.01
N GLU A 39 -6.07 -12.91 -7.65
CA GLU A 39 -5.56 -14.13 -7.03
C GLU A 39 -4.60 -13.79 -5.88
N ALA A 40 -3.68 -12.86 -6.11
CA ALA A 40 -2.67 -12.49 -5.12
C ALA A 40 -3.29 -11.94 -3.83
N CYS A 41 -4.29 -11.07 -3.95
CA CYS A 41 -4.97 -10.50 -2.79
C CYS A 41 -5.85 -11.52 -2.07
N GLY A 42 -6.25 -12.60 -2.75
CA GLY A 42 -7.08 -13.65 -2.18
C GLY A 42 -6.29 -14.74 -1.45
N VAL A 43 -4.95 -14.70 -1.50
CA VAL A 43 -4.13 -15.68 -0.80
C VAL A 43 -4.27 -15.49 0.71
N GLN A 44 -4.45 -16.58 1.43
CA GLN A 44 -4.57 -16.53 2.88
C GLN A 44 -3.29 -15.94 3.49
N GLY A 45 -3.46 -14.94 4.35
CA GLY A 45 -2.32 -14.27 4.99
C GLY A 45 -1.75 -13.10 4.21
N ALA A 46 -2.20 -12.86 2.96
CA ALA A 46 -1.74 -11.71 2.19
C ALA A 46 -2.14 -10.40 2.86
N ASP A 47 -3.40 -10.29 3.27
CA ASP A 47 -3.95 -9.15 4.03
C ASP A 47 -3.39 -7.80 3.56
N PRO A 48 -3.54 -7.47 2.25
CA PRO A 48 -2.99 -6.23 1.73
C PRO A 48 -3.72 -5.03 2.31
N LYS A 49 -2.94 -4.07 2.82
CA LYS A 49 -3.52 -2.86 3.40
C LYS A 49 -2.51 -1.72 3.33
N VAL A 50 -3.03 -0.50 3.45
CA VAL A 50 -2.20 0.70 3.56
C VAL A 50 -2.55 1.34 4.89
N GLU A 51 -1.54 1.60 5.71
CA GLU A 51 -1.71 2.30 6.98
C GLU A 51 -1.35 3.77 6.81
N ARG A 52 -2.24 4.66 7.26
CA ARG A 52 -2.06 6.10 7.16
C ARG A 52 -1.62 6.66 8.50
N PHE A 53 -0.52 7.40 8.48
CA PHE A 53 0.04 8.06 9.69
C PHE A 53 -0.03 9.57 9.52
N ALA A 54 -0.06 10.28 10.64
CA ALA A 54 -0.11 11.74 10.64
C ALA A 54 1.12 12.35 9.98
N SER A 55 2.29 11.69 10.13
CA SER A 55 3.55 12.13 9.56
C SER A 55 4.56 10.99 9.58
N PHE A 56 5.68 11.18 8.89
CA PHE A 56 6.79 10.23 8.94
C PHE A 56 7.33 10.10 10.37
N ASP A 57 7.39 11.21 11.11
CA ASP A 57 7.85 11.19 12.50
C ASP A 57 6.94 10.33 13.37
N ALA A 58 5.62 10.41 13.18
CA ALA A 58 4.67 9.57 13.91
C ALA A 58 4.92 8.08 13.62
N TYR A 59 5.22 7.75 12.37
CA TYR A 59 5.56 6.37 11.98
C TYR A 59 6.83 5.90 12.71
N LEU A 60 7.88 6.73 12.73
CA LEU A 60 9.15 6.39 13.40
C LEU A 60 8.99 6.23 14.90
N ASP A 61 8.09 6.99 15.51
CA ASP A 61 7.83 6.95 16.96
C ASP A 61 6.89 5.82 17.37
N ASN A 62 6.51 4.94 16.42
CA ASN A 62 5.58 3.84 16.65
C ASN A 62 4.20 4.30 17.15
N VAL A 63 3.78 5.47 16.72
CA VAL A 63 2.43 5.97 16.99
C VAL A 63 1.46 5.14 16.14
N ASP A 64 0.32 4.78 16.69
CA ASP A 64 -0.68 4.01 15.96
C ASP A 64 -1.13 4.76 14.70
N PRO A 65 -1.38 4.03 13.60
CA PRO A 65 -1.86 4.68 12.38
C PRO A 65 -3.22 5.33 12.62
N LEU A 66 -3.48 6.41 11.88
CA LEU A 66 -4.77 7.10 11.94
C LEU A 66 -5.86 6.24 11.32
N GLU A 67 -5.49 5.42 10.34
CA GLU A 67 -6.44 4.64 9.57
C GLU A 67 -5.72 3.44 8.93
N SER A 68 -6.42 2.33 8.82
CA SER A 68 -5.94 1.16 8.07
C SER A 68 -6.91 0.94 6.92
N ILE A 69 -6.40 0.99 5.70
CA ILE A 69 -7.21 0.92 4.48
C ILE A 69 -7.02 -0.44 3.83
N ALA A 70 -8.07 -1.25 3.79
CA ALA A 70 -8.00 -2.54 3.11
C ALA A 70 -7.80 -2.32 1.61
N VAL A 71 -6.81 -3.01 1.04
CA VAL A 71 -6.46 -2.86 -0.37
C VAL A 71 -7.17 -3.94 -1.19
N THR A 72 -7.78 -3.51 -2.30
CA THR A 72 -8.45 -4.41 -3.24
C THR A 72 -7.65 -4.45 -4.54
N PRO A 73 -7.84 -5.51 -5.36
CA PRO A 73 -7.20 -5.57 -6.68
C PRO A 73 -7.54 -4.36 -7.55
N GLN A 74 -8.76 -3.84 -7.44
CA GLN A 74 -9.18 -2.67 -8.21
C GLN A 74 -8.39 -1.44 -7.81
N MET A 75 -8.13 -1.25 -6.52
CA MET A 75 -7.33 -0.13 -6.02
C MET A 75 -5.92 -0.17 -6.62
N ILE A 76 -5.31 -1.36 -6.67
CA ILE A 76 -3.98 -1.53 -7.25
C ILE A 76 -4.01 -1.23 -8.75
N ALA A 77 -5.02 -1.74 -9.46
CA ALA A 77 -5.16 -1.49 -10.89
C ALA A 77 -5.32 0.00 -11.19
N ASP A 78 -6.11 0.70 -10.38
CA ASP A 78 -6.32 2.15 -10.55
C ASP A 78 -5.01 2.92 -10.31
N ALA A 79 -4.23 2.53 -9.32
CA ALA A 79 -2.95 3.18 -9.03
C ALA A 79 -1.93 2.93 -10.15
N ILE A 80 -1.91 1.73 -10.71
CA ILE A 80 -1.03 1.40 -11.84
C ILE A 80 -1.41 2.24 -13.07
N ALA A 81 -2.68 2.47 -13.28
CA ALA A 81 -3.17 3.24 -14.43
C ALA A 81 -2.71 4.71 -14.39
N LEU A 82 -2.33 5.20 -13.20
CA LEU A 82 -1.83 6.57 -13.05
C LEU A 82 -0.33 6.70 -13.36
N LEU A 83 0.38 5.57 -13.51
CA LEU A 83 1.80 5.60 -13.81
C LEU A 83 2.03 6.01 -15.27
N PRO A 84 3.09 6.78 -15.56
CA PRO A 84 3.43 7.11 -16.95
C PRO A 84 3.77 5.86 -17.73
N SER A 85 3.36 5.85 -18.98
CA SER A 85 3.61 4.73 -19.89
C SER A 85 5.08 4.70 -20.32
#